data_5814f8b30466d03d0addb246a7f25e64
#
_entry.id   5814f8b30466d03d0addb246a7f25e64
#
_cell.length_a   1.000
_cell.length_b   1.000
_cell.length_c   1.000
_cell.angle_alpha   90.00
_cell.angle_beta   90.00
_cell.angle_gamma   90.00
#
_symmetry.space_group_name_H-M   'P 1'
#
loop_
_entity.id
_entity.type
_entity.pdbx_description
1 polymer ?
#
loop_
_entity_poly.entity_id
_entity_poly.type
_entity_poly.pdbx_seq_one_letter_code
_entity_poly.pdbx_strand_id
1 'polypeptide(L)'
;MVATPASEKPLVCPIMFSPVNEKSTAVEYAGGRYAFCCAGCDKTFAKDPQAAMKKADKGGHVIATFLFDPVTGKKIDTKKAEFSSDYKGTRYFFASSDNKTAFDKNSKKYATVPKKEHLQCAVEGCEVNTYSDSSGYADVEGVRYYAGCEGCVGKLLEDPKKYATKEGLTTPKAIPVEKKD
;
A
#
# COMPACT_ATOMS: atom_id res chain seq x y z
N MET A 1 23.95 0.56 20.61
CA MET A 1 23.17 1.81 20.71
C MET A 1 21.93 1.61 19.84
N VAL A 2 20.76 1.48 20.48
CA VAL A 2 19.49 1.39 19.75
C VAL A 2 19.22 2.79 19.21
N ALA A 3 19.27 2.96 17.89
CA ALA A 3 18.89 4.21 17.24
C ALA A 3 17.41 4.46 17.56
N THR A 4 17.13 5.51 18.31
CA THR A 4 15.78 6.03 18.51
C THR A 4 15.23 6.36 17.13
N PRO A 5 14.07 5.82 16.69
CA PRO A 5 13.50 6.20 15.42
C PRO A 5 13.27 7.71 15.41
N ALA A 6 13.74 8.39 14.38
CA ALA A 6 13.42 9.78 14.13
C ALA A 6 11.89 9.92 14.27
N SER A 7 11.41 10.97 14.98
CA SER A 7 10.00 11.14 15.32
C SER A 7 9.14 11.03 14.07
N GLU A 8 8.52 9.88 13.91
CA GLU A 8 7.64 9.64 12.75
C GLU A 8 6.43 10.57 12.85
N LYS A 9 6.10 11.23 11.75
CA LYS A 9 4.88 12.05 11.67
C LYS A 9 3.67 11.18 12.03
N PRO A 10 2.68 11.68 12.81
CA PRO A 10 1.49 10.92 13.11
C PRO A 10 0.70 10.60 11.83
N LEU A 11 0.09 9.42 11.79
CA LEU A 11 -0.89 9.11 10.77
C LEU A 11 -2.16 9.92 11.03
N VAL A 12 -2.70 10.51 9.97
CA VAL A 12 -3.91 11.34 10.06
C VAL A 12 -4.97 10.90 9.05
N CYS A 13 -6.22 11.22 9.33
CA CYS A 13 -7.35 11.00 8.43
C CYS A 13 -7.11 11.70 7.08
N PRO A 14 -7.29 11.03 5.94
CA PRO A 14 -7.09 11.62 4.61
C PRO A 14 -7.98 12.82 4.30
N ILE A 15 -9.09 12.99 5.01
CA ILE A 15 -10.09 14.02 4.73
C ILE A 15 -9.98 15.20 5.70
N MET A 16 -9.95 14.90 7.01
CA MET A 16 -9.97 15.92 8.07
C MET A 16 -8.58 16.25 8.62
N PHE A 17 -7.56 15.47 8.27
CA PHE A 17 -6.19 15.56 8.82
C PHE A 17 -6.12 15.50 10.35
N SER A 18 -7.14 14.93 10.98
CA SER A 18 -7.15 14.65 12.43
C SER A 18 -6.42 13.33 12.71
N PRO A 19 -5.77 13.18 13.87
CA PRO A 19 -5.08 11.95 14.26
C PRO A 19 -5.98 10.72 14.19
N VAL A 20 -5.41 9.61 13.77
CA VAL A 20 -6.08 8.29 13.71
C VAL A 20 -5.29 7.27 14.50
N ASN A 21 -5.93 6.16 14.87
CA ASN A 21 -5.34 5.07 15.63
C ASN A 21 -5.81 3.70 15.10
N GLU A 22 -5.37 2.62 15.73
CA GLU A 22 -5.71 1.24 15.34
C GLU A 22 -7.22 0.92 15.43
N LYS A 23 -7.98 1.66 16.24
CA LYS A 23 -9.44 1.50 16.37
C LYS A 23 -10.22 2.27 15.31
N SER A 24 -9.56 3.10 14.54
CA SER A 24 -10.19 3.86 13.44
C SER A 24 -10.72 2.95 12.35
N THR A 25 -11.83 3.31 11.72
CA THR A 25 -12.29 2.64 10.49
C THR A 25 -11.24 2.80 9.41
N ALA A 26 -11.01 1.77 8.60
CA ALA A 26 -10.02 1.83 7.55
C ALA A 26 -10.55 1.31 6.21
N VAL A 27 -9.95 1.80 5.13
CA VAL A 27 -10.06 1.20 3.79
C VAL A 27 -8.68 0.94 3.23
N GLU A 28 -8.60 0.03 2.30
CA GLU A 28 -7.40 -0.21 1.51
C GLU A 28 -7.60 0.30 0.09
N TYR A 29 -6.55 0.91 -0.49
CA TYR A 29 -6.55 1.45 -1.85
C TYR A 29 -5.15 1.35 -2.45
N ALA A 30 -5.03 0.72 -3.61
CA ALA A 30 -3.77 0.58 -4.36
C ALA A 30 -2.58 0.05 -3.52
N GLY A 31 -2.84 -0.88 -2.59
CA GLY A 31 -1.85 -1.47 -1.69
C GLY A 31 -1.54 -0.66 -0.44
N GLY A 32 -2.19 0.49 -0.23
CA GLY A 32 -2.10 1.29 0.98
C GLY A 32 -3.33 1.15 1.87
N ARG A 33 -3.15 1.25 3.19
CA ARG A 33 -4.21 1.30 4.19
C ARG A 33 -4.38 2.73 4.71
N TYR A 34 -5.61 3.22 4.71
CA TYR A 34 -6.04 4.56 5.10
C TYR A 34 -7.02 4.47 6.25
N ALA A 35 -6.74 5.17 7.36
CA ALA A 35 -7.60 5.20 8.54
C ALA A 35 -8.37 6.52 8.64
N PHE A 36 -9.59 6.48 9.20
CA PHE A 36 -10.51 7.62 9.24
C PHE A 36 -10.93 7.97 10.65
N CYS A 37 -10.93 9.27 10.97
CA CYS A 37 -11.26 9.78 12.29
C CYS A 37 -12.77 9.81 12.59
N CYS A 38 -13.61 9.75 11.56
CA CYS A 38 -15.07 9.89 11.71
C CYS A 38 -15.85 9.12 10.63
N ALA A 39 -17.13 8.86 10.91
CA ALA A 39 -18.04 8.24 9.94
C ALA A 39 -18.24 9.13 8.71
N GLY A 40 -18.21 8.53 7.53
CA GLY A 40 -18.40 9.21 6.25
C GLY A 40 -17.12 9.75 5.60
N CYS A 41 -16.01 9.85 6.34
CA CYS A 41 -14.70 10.19 5.76
C CYS A 41 -14.22 9.12 4.77
N ASP A 42 -14.49 7.84 5.06
CA ASP A 42 -14.25 6.69 4.19
C ASP A 42 -14.99 6.80 2.85
N LYS A 43 -16.28 7.15 2.91
CA LYS A 43 -17.11 7.36 1.71
C LYS A 43 -16.65 8.57 0.88
N THR A 44 -16.20 9.63 1.55
CA THR A 44 -15.66 10.82 0.89
C THR A 44 -14.33 10.49 0.20
N PHE A 45 -13.46 9.74 0.86
CA PHE A 45 -12.20 9.25 0.29
C PHE A 45 -12.45 8.34 -0.92
N ALA A 46 -13.40 7.40 -0.82
CA ALA A 46 -13.71 6.45 -1.88
C ALA A 46 -14.20 7.09 -3.19
N LYS A 47 -14.74 8.31 -3.14
CA LYS A 47 -15.16 9.06 -4.34
C LYS A 47 -13.97 9.52 -5.19
N ASP A 48 -12.89 9.99 -4.55
CA ASP A 48 -11.66 10.42 -5.23
C ASP A 48 -10.45 10.26 -4.31
N PRO A 49 -9.90 9.03 -4.20
CA PRO A 49 -8.71 8.78 -3.39
C PRO A 49 -7.49 9.59 -3.84
N GLN A 50 -7.34 9.83 -5.15
CA GLN A 50 -6.19 10.53 -5.70
C GLN A 50 -6.18 12.02 -5.34
N ALA A 51 -7.35 12.68 -5.31
CA ALA A 51 -7.47 14.05 -4.86
C ALA A 51 -7.09 14.19 -3.38
N ALA A 52 -7.55 13.25 -2.52
CA ALA A 52 -7.20 13.22 -1.11
C ALA A 52 -5.68 13.02 -0.91
N MET A 53 -5.05 12.11 -1.67
CA MET A 53 -3.60 11.89 -1.64
C MET A 53 -2.82 13.14 -2.06
N LYS A 54 -3.23 13.82 -3.13
CA LYS A 54 -2.59 15.06 -3.59
C LYS A 54 -2.71 16.18 -2.56
N LYS A 55 -3.85 16.29 -1.88
CA LYS A 55 -4.07 17.29 -0.83
C LYS A 55 -3.18 17.03 0.38
N ALA A 56 -3.05 15.76 0.79
CA ALA A 56 -2.19 15.35 1.89
C ALA A 56 -0.70 15.62 1.58
N ASP A 57 -0.25 15.31 0.37
CA ASP A 57 1.12 15.56 -0.09
C ASP A 57 1.45 17.06 -0.03
N LYS A 58 0.58 17.92 -0.55
CA LYS A 58 0.75 19.37 -0.47
C LYS A 58 0.80 19.89 0.97
N GLY A 59 0.03 19.30 1.89
CA GLY A 59 0.02 19.65 3.31
C GLY A 59 1.13 19.00 4.12
N GLY A 60 1.95 18.13 3.54
CA GLY A 60 3.01 17.39 4.22
C GLY A 60 2.48 16.39 5.26
N HIS A 61 1.23 15.93 5.11
CA HIS A 61 0.58 14.96 5.98
C HIS A 61 0.87 13.52 5.57
N VAL A 62 0.93 12.61 6.54
CA VAL A 62 1.02 11.16 6.31
C VAL A 62 -0.35 10.55 6.59
N ILE A 63 -1.01 10.06 5.53
CA ILE A 63 -2.40 9.59 5.56
C ILE A 63 -2.55 8.09 5.34
N ALA A 64 -1.48 7.42 4.95
CA ALA A 64 -1.52 6.01 4.59
C ALA A 64 -0.29 5.25 5.07
N THR A 65 -0.50 3.94 5.24
CA THR A 65 0.55 2.95 5.44
C THR A 65 0.55 2.00 4.26
N PHE A 66 1.67 1.86 3.56
CA PHE A 66 1.80 0.88 2.47
C PHE A 66 1.99 -0.53 3.04
N LEU A 67 1.31 -1.52 2.49
CA LEU A 67 1.23 -2.87 3.05
C LEU A 67 2.38 -3.79 2.61
N PHE A 68 3.21 -3.32 1.70
CA PHE A 68 4.30 -4.08 1.10
C PHE A 68 5.62 -3.31 1.19
N ASP A 69 6.72 -4.03 1.15
CA ASP A 69 8.02 -3.42 0.86
C ASP A 69 8.05 -3.05 -0.63
N PRO A 70 8.10 -1.76 -0.99
CA PRO A 70 7.95 -1.33 -2.38
C PRO A 70 9.16 -1.69 -3.26
N VAL A 71 10.30 -2.05 -2.66
CA VAL A 71 11.51 -2.45 -3.38
C VAL A 71 11.43 -3.91 -3.81
N THR A 72 10.87 -4.76 -2.94
CA THR A 72 10.76 -6.21 -3.20
C THR A 72 9.40 -6.64 -3.71
N GLY A 73 8.35 -5.83 -3.52
CA GLY A 73 6.97 -6.20 -3.83
C GLY A 73 6.34 -7.19 -2.84
N LYS A 74 7.06 -7.62 -1.80
CA LYS A 74 6.58 -8.59 -0.80
C LYS A 74 5.81 -7.90 0.32
N LYS A 75 4.79 -8.58 0.85
CA LYS A 75 4.07 -8.12 2.03
C LYS A 75 5.01 -7.93 3.21
N ILE A 76 4.77 -6.88 4.00
CA ILE A 76 5.56 -6.58 5.19
C ILE A 76 4.65 -6.43 6.42
N ASP A 77 5.12 -6.94 7.57
CA ASP A 77 4.48 -6.66 8.85
C ASP A 77 4.88 -5.25 9.31
N THR A 78 4.01 -4.28 9.07
CA THR A 78 4.25 -2.87 9.38
C THR A 78 4.42 -2.58 10.87
N LYS A 79 4.00 -3.51 11.75
CA LYS A 79 4.18 -3.38 13.21
C LYS A 79 5.56 -3.82 13.68
N LYS A 80 6.24 -4.67 12.90
CA LYS A 80 7.56 -5.22 13.23
C LYS A 80 8.69 -4.61 12.39
N ALA A 81 8.34 -3.86 11.36
CA ALA A 81 9.33 -3.26 10.47
C ALA A 81 10.13 -2.15 11.17
N GLU A 82 11.45 -2.26 11.15
CA GLU A 82 12.38 -1.32 11.78
C GLU A 82 12.72 -0.12 10.89
N PHE A 83 12.48 -0.25 9.58
CA PHE A 83 12.86 0.77 8.60
C PHE A 83 11.61 1.34 7.92
N SER A 84 11.52 2.67 7.89
CA SER A 84 10.41 3.36 7.22
C SER A 84 10.87 4.64 6.53
N SER A 85 10.09 5.10 5.53
CA SER A 85 10.21 6.42 4.89
C SER A 85 8.84 6.94 4.51
N ASP A 86 8.64 8.24 4.68
CA ASP A 86 7.42 8.93 4.28
C ASP A 86 7.63 9.58 2.89
N TYR A 87 6.75 9.27 1.94
CA TYR A 87 6.78 9.87 0.61
C TYR A 87 5.36 10.10 0.08
N LYS A 88 5.07 11.32 -0.36
CA LYS A 88 3.77 11.74 -0.93
C LYS A 88 2.56 11.32 -0.10
N GLY A 89 2.63 11.55 1.21
CA GLY A 89 1.54 11.25 2.13
C GLY A 89 1.38 9.78 2.52
N THR A 90 2.29 8.91 2.10
CA THR A 90 2.28 7.48 2.42
C THR A 90 3.55 7.10 3.15
N ARG A 91 3.41 6.32 4.23
CA ARG A 91 4.52 5.68 4.93
C ARG A 91 4.79 4.32 4.33
N TYR A 92 6.02 4.13 3.90
CA TYR A 92 6.55 2.88 3.36
C TYR A 92 7.43 2.20 4.39
N PHE A 93 7.33 0.89 4.49
CA PHE A 93 8.15 0.06 5.36
C PHE A 93 9.05 -0.86 4.55
N PHE A 94 10.19 -1.21 5.10
CA PHE A 94 11.22 -1.97 4.40
C PHE A 94 11.70 -3.15 5.23
N ALA A 95 11.98 -4.26 4.55
CA ALA A 95 12.53 -5.46 5.18
C ALA A 95 14.02 -5.31 5.57
N SER A 96 14.71 -4.32 5.00
CA SER A 96 16.12 -4.06 5.28
C SER A 96 16.49 -2.58 5.11
N SER A 97 17.62 -2.19 5.70
CA SER A 97 18.22 -0.85 5.51
C SER A 97 18.60 -0.58 4.05
N ASP A 98 18.99 -1.62 3.30
CA ASP A 98 19.36 -1.51 1.90
C ASP A 98 18.15 -1.18 1.03
N ASN A 99 16.99 -1.81 1.30
CA ASN A 99 15.73 -1.50 0.62
C ASN A 99 15.30 -0.06 0.90
N LYS A 100 15.39 0.37 2.17
CA LYS A 100 15.13 1.78 2.52
C LYS A 100 16.06 2.72 1.75
N THR A 101 17.34 2.44 1.70
CA THR A 101 18.33 3.24 0.98
C THR A 101 18.04 3.28 -0.53
N ALA A 102 17.67 2.16 -1.14
CA ALA A 102 17.27 2.09 -2.55
C ALA A 102 16.02 2.93 -2.83
N PHE A 103 15.03 2.87 -1.93
CA PHE A 103 13.80 3.68 -2.02
C PHE A 103 14.12 5.17 -1.90
N ASP A 104 14.87 5.59 -0.88
CA ASP A 104 15.19 7.00 -0.63
C ASP A 104 15.97 7.64 -1.81
N LYS A 105 16.82 6.86 -2.48
CA LYS A 105 17.53 7.31 -3.70
C LYS A 105 16.60 7.54 -4.88
N ASN A 106 15.49 6.80 -5.00
CA ASN A 106 14.55 6.92 -6.12
C ASN A 106 13.13 6.55 -5.72
N SER A 107 12.56 7.29 -4.78
CA SER A 107 11.20 7.05 -4.26
C SER A 107 10.13 7.07 -5.37
N LYS A 108 10.30 7.91 -6.39
CA LYS A 108 9.37 7.99 -7.53
C LYS A 108 9.26 6.67 -8.31
N LYS A 109 10.34 5.90 -8.39
CA LYS A 109 10.36 4.59 -9.07
C LYS A 109 9.52 3.56 -8.32
N TYR A 110 9.59 3.58 -7.00
CA TYR A 110 9.01 2.55 -6.15
C TYR A 110 7.61 2.92 -5.60
N ALA A 111 7.36 4.21 -5.37
CA ALA A 111 6.07 4.71 -4.85
C ALA A 111 5.06 4.97 -5.98
N THR A 112 4.73 3.93 -6.74
CA THR A 112 3.81 4.02 -7.88
C THR A 112 2.38 3.69 -7.45
N VAL A 113 1.41 4.48 -7.95
CA VAL A 113 -0.01 4.11 -7.91
C VAL A 113 -0.35 3.52 -9.28
N PRO A 114 -0.77 2.26 -9.36
CA PRO A 114 -1.05 1.63 -10.65
C PRO A 114 -2.27 2.26 -11.33
N LYS A 115 -2.25 2.35 -12.66
CA LYS A 115 -3.41 2.79 -13.44
C LYS A 115 -4.51 1.74 -13.48
N LYS A 116 -4.10 0.48 -13.51
CA LYS A 116 -4.95 -0.71 -13.44
C LYS A 116 -4.33 -1.74 -12.52
N GLU A 117 -5.15 -2.66 -12.06
CA GLU A 117 -4.72 -3.76 -11.20
C GLU A 117 -5.51 -5.03 -11.53
N HIS A 118 -4.87 -6.16 -11.25
CA HIS A 118 -5.47 -7.48 -11.27
C HIS A 118 -5.57 -7.98 -9.82
N LEU A 119 -6.75 -7.78 -9.22
CA LEU A 119 -7.02 -8.13 -7.82
C LEU A 119 -7.50 -9.58 -7.71
N GLN A 120 -6.67 -10.47 -8.22
CA GLN A 120 -6.78 -11.91 -8.18
C GLN A 120 -5.34 -12.43 -8.21
N CYS A 121 -5.09 -13.61 -7.65
CA CYS A 121 -3.75 -14.19 -7.70
C CYS A 121 -3.35 -14.46 -9.16
N ALA A 122 -2.36 -13.73 -9.64
CA ALA A 122 -1.92 -13.84 -11.03
C ALA A 122 -1.33 -15.23 -11.39
N VAL A 123 -0.93 -16.03 -10.38
CA VAL A 123 -0.30 -17.34 -10.58
C VAL A 123 -1.30 -18.48 -10.55
N GLU A 124 -2.21 -18.49 -9.58
CA GLU A 124 -3.15 -19.60 -9.34
C GLU A 124 -4.62 -19.20 -9.47
N GLY A 125 -4.92 -17.94 -9.73
CA GLY A 125 -6.29 -17.46 -9.94
C GLY A 125 -7.16 -17.41 -8.70
N CYS A 126 -6.62 -17.62 -7.48
CA CYS A 126 -7.40 -17.49 -6.26
C CYS A 126 -7.78 -16.02 -5.98
N GLU A 127 -8.93 -15.82 -5.33
CA GLU A 127 -9.42 -14.48 -5.02
C GLU A 127 -8.52 -13.75 -4.03
N VAL A 128 -8.34 -12.46 -4.26
CA VAL A 128 -7.71 -11.50 -3.36
C VAL A 128 -8.77 -10.45 -3.05
N ASN A 129 -9.44 -10.59 -1.90
CA ASN A 129 -10.59 -9.74 -1.54
C ASN A 129 -10.16 -8.36 -1.06
N THR A 130 -9.02 -8.29 -0.38
CA THR A 130 -8.38 -7.04 0.07
C THR A 130 -6.91 -7.07 -0.29
N TYR A 131 -6.26 -5.90 -0.32
CA TYR A 131 -4.81 -5.87 -0.58
C TYR A 131 -4.01 -6.57 0.52
N SER A 132 -4.52 -6.55 1.75
CA SER A 132 -3.91 -7.27 2.88
C SER A 132 -4.06 -8.79 2.80
N ASP A 133 -4.92 -9.34 1.96
CA ASP A 133 -4.99 -10.79 1.70
C ASP A 133 -3.89 -11.27 0.74
N SER A 134 -3.26 -10.34 0.03
CA SER A 134 -2.15 -10.64 -0.88
C SER A 134 -0.83 -10.80 -0.11
N SER A 135 0.03 -11.70 -0.59
CA SER A 135 1.39 -11.91 -0.08
C SER A 135 2.43 -11.05 -0.80
N GLY A 136 2.07 -10.41 -1.91
CA GLY A 136 2.93 -9.51 -2.64
C GLY A 136 2.37 -9.10 -3.99
N TYR A 137 3.12 -8.28 -4.71
CA TYR A 137 2.74 -7.78 -6.02
C TYR A 137 3.94 -7.58 -6.96
N ALA A 138 3.65 -7.48 -8.25
CA ALA A 138 4.57 -7.01 -9.26
C ALA A 138 3.88 -6.01 -10.20
N ASP A 139 4.62 -4.98 -10.63
CA ASP A 139 4.14 -4.00 -11.61
C ASP A 139 4.68 -4.34 -12.99
N VAL A 140 3.81 -4.50 -13.99
CA VAL A 140 4.14 -4.72 -15.39
C VAL A 140 3.40 -3.71 -16.25
N GLU A 141 4.12 -2.85 -16.95
CA GLU A 141 3.56 -1.86 -17.89
C GLU A 141 2.44 -0.96 -17.29
N GLY A 142 2.58 -0.61 -16.01
CA GLY A 142 1.62 0.24 -15.30
C GLY A 142 0.39 -0.49 -14.75
N VAL A 143 0.37 -1.81 -14.85
CA VAL A 143 -0.62 -2.69 -14.22
C VAL A 143 0.02 -3.39 -13.02
N ARG A 144 -0.67 -3.43 -11.89
CA ARG A 144 -0.25 -4.16 -10.70
C ARG A 144 -0.94 -5.52 -10.61
N TYR A 145 -0.13 -6.57 -10.52
CA TYR A 145 -0.57 -7.95 -10.36
C TYR A 145 -0.28 -8.42 -8.94
N TYR A 146 -1.28 -9.00 -8.27
CA TYR A 146 -1.14 -9.50 -6.91
C TYR A 146 -0.95 -11.00 -6.87
N ALA A 147 -0.30 -11.48 -5.81
CA ALA A 147 -0.15 -12.90 -5.50
C ALA A 147 -0.81 -13.23 -4.16
N GLY A 148 -1.73 -14.19 -4.13
CA GLY A 148 -2.52 -14.53 -2.94
C GLY A 148 -1.73 -15.29 -1.86
N CYS A 149 -0.64 -15.98 -2.22
CA CYS A 149 0.15 -16.78 -1.28
C CYS A 149 1.66 -16.57 -1.45
N GLU A 150 2.45 -16.94 -0.41
CA GLU A 150 3.91 -16.77 -0.43
C GLU A 150 4.59 -17.55 -1.57
N GLY A 151 4.12 -18.76 -1.86
CA GLY A 151 4.63 -19.54 -2.99
C GLY A 151 4.34 -18.91 -4.35
N CYS A 152 3.20 -18.24 -4.46
CA CYS A 152 2.82 -17.50 -5.67
C CYS A 152 3.64 -16.23 -5.86
N VAL A 153 3.95 -15.51 -4.77
CA VAL A 153 4.73 -14.27 -4.87
C VAL A 153 6.13 -14.52 -5.39
N GLY A 154 6.77 -15.62 -5.00
CA GLY A 154 8.07 -16.02 -5.52
C GLY A 154 8.05 -16.19 -7.05
N LYS A 155 7.10 -16.95 -7.55
CA LYS A 155 6.91 -17.19 -9.00
C LYS A 155 6.58 -15.89 -9.76
N LEU A 156 5.70 -15.05 -9.19
CA LEU A 156 5.33 -13.76 -9.80
C LEU A 156 6.52 -12.82 -9.90
N LEU A 157 7.37 -12.74 -8.87
CA LEU A 157 8.53 -11.85 -8.86
C LEU A 157 9.68 -12.35 -9.72
N GLU A 158 9.80 -13.67 -9.94
CA GLU A 158 10.81 -14.27 -10.82
C GLU A 158 10.57 -13.92 -12.29
N ASP A 159 9.32 -14.04 -12.76
CA ASP A 159 8.95 -13.66 -14.13
C ASP A 159 7.55 -13.00 -14.17
N PRO A 160 7.46 -11.69 -13.84
CA PRO A 160 6.17 -11.01 -13.79
C PRO A 160 5.44 -10.97 -15.14
N LYS A 161 6.18 -10.94 -16.26
CA LYS A 161 5.59 -10.88 -17.60
C LYS A 161 4.87 -12.16 -17.98
N LYS A 162 5.32 -13.30 -17.51
CA LYS A 162 4.68 -14.60 -17.73
C LYS A 162 3.27 -14.66 -17.18
N TYR A 163 3.01 -13.96 -16.07
CA TYR A 163 1.72 -13.94 -15.39
C TYR A 163 0.90 -12.70 -15.67
N ALA A 164 1.40 -11.77 -16.50
CA ALA A 164 0.66 -10.60 -16.91
C ALA A 164 -0.49 -11.00 -17.87
N THR A 165 -1.71 -10.62 -17.50
CA THR A 165 -2.92 -10.82 -18.31
C THR A 165 -3.57 -9.47 -18.64
N LYS A 166 -4.36 -9.43 -19.72
CA LYS A 166 -5.20 -8.27 -20.05
C LYS A 166 -6.65 -8.45 -19.57
N GLU A 167 -6.99 -9.64 -19.10
CA GLU A 167 -8.32 -9.98 -18.60
C GLU A 167 -8.43 -9.65 -17.11
N GLY A 168 -9.64 -9.35 -16.64
CA GLY A 168 -9.90 -9.08 -15.21
C GLY A 168 -9.26 -7.81 -14.64
N LEU A 169 -8.73 -6.92 -15.49
CA LEU A 169 -8.11 -5.68 -15.06
C LEU A 169 -9.15 -4.66 -14.61
N THR A 170 -8.98 -4.13 -13.41
CA THR A 170 -9.84 -3.08 -12.84
C THR A 170 -9.05 -1.82 -12.54
N THR A 171 -9.73 -0.70 -12.39
CA THR A 171 -9.14 0.51 -11.80
C THR A 171 -9.10 0.34 -10.29
N PRO A 172 -8.01 0.73 -9.59
CA PRO A 172 -7.95 0.68 -8.14
C PRO A 172 -9.13 1.39 -7.49
N LYS A 173 -9.75 0.74 -6.52
CA LYS A 173 -10.88 1.27 -5.76
C LYS A 173 -10.68 1.06 -4.26
N ALA A 174 -11.31 1.93 -3.46
CA ALA A 174 -11.26 1.80 -2.02
C ALA A 174 -12.06 0.56 -1.56
N ILE A 175 -11.40 -0.35 -0.83
CA ILE A 175 -11.98 -1.58 -0.29
C ILE A 175 -12.07 -1.43 1.23
N PRO A 176 -13.27 -1.52 1.84
CA PRO A 176 -13.42 -1.49 3.28
C PRO A 176 -12.66 -2.64 3.95
N VAL A 177 -12.01 -2.33 5.06
CA VAL A 177 -11.35 -3.35 5.89
C VAL A 177 -12.29 -3.70 7.03
N GLU A 178 -12.75 -4.96 7.05
CA GLU A 178 -13.52 -5.45 8.18
C GLU A 178 -12.65 -5.52 9.43
N LYS A 179 -13.19 -5.04 10.55
CA LYS A 179 -12.53 -5.23 11.85
C LYS A 179 -12.65 -6.72 12.18
N LYS A 180 -11.54 -7.39 12.27
CA LYS A 180 -11.51 -8.70 12.95
C LYS A 180 -11.60 -8.42 14.45
N ASP A 181 -12.75 -8.76 15.03
CA ASP A 181 -12.97 -8.74 16.47
C ASP A 181 -12.00 -9.69 17.20
#